data_c8cdd6399e3a5321acfcb6836c456e42
#
_entry.id   c8cdd6399e3a5321acfcb6836c456e42
#
_cell.length_a   1.000
_cell.length_b   1.000
_cell.length_c   1.000
_cell.angle_alpha   90.00
_cell.angle_beta   90.00
_cell.angle_gamma   90.00
#
_symmetry.space_group_name_H-M   'P 1'
#
loop_
_entity.id
_entity.type
_entity.pdbx_description
1 polymer ?
#
loop_
_entity_poly.entity_id
_entity_poly.type
_entity_poly.pdbx_seq_one_letter_code
_entity_poly.pdbx_strand_id
1 'polypeptide(L)'
;MMTKDKPIINFNWKFGDDESETLTLDEKEVPEGFADSEFDLFIVPDNKDPVIHLTKGNGIALSDNNIKITCTRDRLANTRWKTASWALKITNTSNWRDTLCGGKITRYSYYPAERVEE
;
A
#
# COMPACT_ATOMS: atom_id res chain seq x y z
N MET A 1 19.95 14.17 10.70
CA MET A 1 19.33 13.88 10.62
C MET A 1 18.85 13.33 11.00
N MET A 2 18.64 13.20 10.99
CA MET A 2 18.12 12.56 11.53
C MET A 2 17.54 11.63 11.10
N THR A 3 17.84 10.81 11.53
CA THR A 3 17.04 9.86 11.10
C THR A 3 15.67 10.18 11.19
N LYS A 4 14.93 9.86 10.27
CA LYS A 4 13.60 10.10 10.35
C LYS A 4 12.91 8.84 10.48
N ASP A 5 12.05 8.73 11.44
CA ASP A 5 11.19 7.57 11.55
C ASP A 5 10.14 7.68 10.47
N LYS A 6 10.03 6.69 9.66
CA LYS A 6 9.00 6.70 8.63
C LYS A 6 7.67 6.36 9.26
N PRO A 7 6.59 6.97 8.80
CA PRO A 7 5.27 6.67 9.36
C PRO A 7 4.91 5.19 9.21
N ILE A 8 4.29 4.65 10.23
CA ILE A 8 3.79 3.30 10.20
C ILE A 8 2.28 3.38 10.14
N ILE A 9 1.70 2.87 9.06
CA ILE A 9 0.28 2.96 8.83
C ILE A 9 -0.23 1.55 8.58
N ASN A 10 -1.24 1.14 9.33
CA ASN A 10 -1.80 -0.19 9.20
C ASN A 10 -3.16 -0.10 8.54
N PHE A 11 -3.45 -1.04 7.66
CA PHE A 11 -4.72 -1.09 6.95
C PHE A 11 -5.49 -2.32 7.37
N ASN A 12 -6.82 -2.19 7.34
CA ASN A 12 -7.71 -3.31 7.59
C ASN A 12 -8.56 -3.48 6.35
N TRP A 13 -8.42 -4.60 5.70
CA TRP A 13 -9.10 -4.88 4.44
C TRP A 13 -10.06 -6.05 4.64
N LYS A 14 -10.94 -6.27 3.68
CA LYS A 14 -11.86 -7.39 3.71
C LYS A 14 -11.55 -8.34 2.60
N PHE A 15 -11.68 -9.62 2.89
CA PHE A 15 -11.55 -10.62 1.84
C PHE A 15 -12.66 -10.39 0.81
N GLY A 16 -12.30 -10.45 -0.46
CA GLY A 16 -13.28 -10.42 -1.54
C GLY A 16 -13.67 -9.03 -2.02
N ASP A 17 -13.13 -7.99 -1.41
CA ASP A 17 -13.49 -6.63 -1.76
C ASP A 17 -12.37 -5.93 -2.51
N ASP A 18 -12.74 -4.90 -3.25
CA ASP A 18 -11.76 -3.96 -3.78
C ASP A 18 -11.41 -3.00 -2.65
N GLU A 19 -10.14 -2.71 -2.48
CA GLU A 19 -9.70 -1.86 -1.39
C GLU A 19 -8.99 -0.62 -1.90
N SER A 20 -9.18 0.48 -1.20
CA SER A 20 -8.59 1.75 -1.59
C SER A 20 -8.21 2.52 -0.35
N GLU A 21 -7.01 3.08 -0.35
CA GLU A 21 -6.52 3.89 0.75
C GLU A 21 -5.95 5.17 0.19
N THR A 22 -6.11 6.27 0.90
CA THR A 22 -5.55 7.53 0.47
C THR A 22 -4.60 8.03 1.55
N LEU A 23 -3.36 8.28 1.16
CA LEU A 23 -2.37 8.85 2.05
C LEU A 23 -2.19 10.30 1.66
N THR A 24 -2.26 11.19 2.64
CA THR A 24 -2.10 12.62 2.41
C THR A 24 -0.83 13.08 3.07
N LEU A 25 0.07 13.68 2.29
CA LEU A 25 1.31 14.20 2.82
C LEU A 25 1.11 15.64 3.26
N ASP A 26 1.79 16.01 4.34
CA ASP A 26 1.85 17.40 4.74
C ASP A 26 2.54 18.14 3.61
N GLU A 27 2.03 19.31 3.24
CA GLU A 27 2.62 20.08 2.15
C GLU A 27 4.09 20.31 2.36
N LYS A 28 4.50 20.44 3.59
CA LYS A 28 5.91 20.69 3.88
C LYS A 28 6.75 19.47 3.68
N GLU A 29 6.12 18.31 3.61
CA GLU A 29 6.85 17.07 3.47
C GLU A 29 6.82 16.52 2.06
N VAL A 30 6.17 17.21 1.13
CA VAL A 30 6.11 16.72 -0.24
C VAL A 30 7.48 16.95 -0.87
N PRO A 31 8.12 15.87 -1.35
CA PRO A 31 9.45 16.00 -1.94
C PRO A 31 9.39 16.79 -3.23
N GLU A 32 10.52 17.43 -3.55
CA GLU A 32 10.61 18.12 -4.80
C GLU A 32 10.50 17.12 -5.94
N GLY A 33 9.75 17.46 -6.98
CA GLY A 33 9.54 16.55 -8.10
C GLY A 33 8.59 15.42 -7.80
N PHE A 34 7.76 15.58 -6.76
CA PHE A 34 6.87 14.52 -6.30
C PHE A 34 6.01 13.98 -7.43
N ALA A 35 5.38 14.87 -8.19
CA ALA A 35 4.45 14.43 -9.22
C ALA A 35 5.13 13.69 -10.36
N ASP A 36 6.41 13.95 -10.57
CA ASP A 36 7.16 13.30 -11.63
C ASP A 36 7.97 12.11 -11.15
N SER A 37 7.83 11.75 -9.89
CA SER A 37 8.57 10.64 -9.32
C SER A 37 7.88 9.33 -9.65
N GLU A 38 8.62 8.25 -9.49
CA GLU A 38 8.05 6.91 -9.64
C GLU A 38 7.73 6.37 -8.27
N PHE A 39 6.69 5.58 -8.20
CA PHE A 39 6.23 5.02 -6.94
C PHE A 39 6.13 3.51 -7.07
N ASP A 40 6.58 2.83 -6.04
CA ASP A 40 6.49 1.38 -5.95
C ASP A 40 5.94 1.02 -4.58
N LEU A 41 4.88 0.24 -4.56
CA LEU A 41 4.35 -0.25 -3.31
C LEU A 41 4.40 -1.75 -3.35
N PHE A 42 5.02 -2.33 -2.32
CA PHE A 42 5.14 -3.78 -2.22
C PHE A 42 4.31 -4.25 -1.06
N ILE A 43 3.51 -5.28 -1.30
CA ILE A 43 2.77 -5.97 -0.25
C ILE A 43 3.35 -7.36 -0.16
N VAL A 44 3.97 -7.66 0.97
CA VAL A 44 4.67 -8.92 1.18
C VAL A 44 3.87 -9.75 2.17
N PRO A 45 3.15 -10.76 1.70
CA PRO A 45 2.36 -11.58 2.59
C PRO A 45 3.23 -12.33 3.61
N ASP A 46 2.64 -12.59 4.77
CA ASP A 46 3.34 -13.34 5.81
C ASP A 46 3.33 -14.84 5.51
N ASN A 47 2.56 -15.27 4.54
CA ASN A 47 2.57 -16.66 4.10
C ASN A 47 3.33 -16.76 2.79
N LYS A 48 3.11 -17.79 2.00
CA LYS A 48 3.85 -17.99 0.75
C LYS A 48 3.17 -17.43 -0.48
N ASP A 49 2.13 -16.65 -0.30
CA ASP A 49 1.48 -16.03 -1.45
C ASP A 49 2.44 -15.06 -2.11
N PRO A 50 2.24 -14.79 -3.40
CA PRO A 50 3.14 -13.89 -4.12
C PRO A 50 3.11 -12.46 -3.60
N VAL A 51 4.23 -11.78 -3.73
CA VAL A 51 4.30 -10.36 -3.42
C VAL A 51 3.46 -9.59 -4.44
N ILE A 52 2.74 -8.59 -3.96
CA ILE A 52 1.96 -7.72 -4.83
C ILE A 52 2.74 -6.42 -5.00
N HIS A 53 2.90 -6.01 -6.25
CA HIS A 53 3.67 -4.81 -6.57
C HIS A 53 2.75 -3.84 -7.32
N LEU A 54 2.51 -2.68 -6.73
CA LEU A 54 1.72 -1.62 -7.34
C LEU A 54 2.64 -0.50 -7.76
N THR A 55 2.32 0.16 -8.86
CA THR A 55 3.12 1.25 -9.38
C THR A 55 2.20 2.40 -9.78
N LYS A 56 2.80 3.56 -10.06
CA LYS A 56 2.03 4.71 -10.51
C LYS A 56 1.39 4.35 -11.86
N GLY A 57 0.09 4.52 -11.94
CA GLY A 57 -0.67 4.11 -13.10
C GLY A 57 -1.17 2.68 -13.03
N ASN A 58 -0.73 1.92 -12.03
CA ASN A 58 -1.16 0.53 -11.88
C ASN A 58 -1.35 0.27 -10.39
N GLY A 59 -2.37 0.90 -9.82
CA GLY A 59 -2.70 0.78 -8.40
C GLY A 59 -2.32 1.99 -7.58
N ILE A 60 -1.52 2.91 -8.10
CA ILE A 60 -1.15 4.13 -7.39
C ILE A 60 -1.48 5.32 -8.27
N ALA A 61 -2.21 6.28 -7.72
CA ALA A 61 -2.54 7.50 -8.43
C ALA A 61 -2.23 8.68 -7.52
N LEU A 62 -1.76 9.76 -8.11
CA LEU A 62 -1.41 10.96 -7.36
C LEU A 62 -2.40 12.07 -7.67
N SER A 63 -2.70 12.87 -6.65
CA SER A 63 -3.55 14.05 -6.81
C SER A 63 -3.05 15.06 -5.78
N ASP A 64 -2.36 16.09 -6.24
CA ASP A 64 -1.75 17.09 -5.37
C ASP A 64 -0.81 16.39 -4.40
N ASN A 65 -1.07 16.45 -3.11
CA ASN A 65 -0.22 15.78 -2.13
C ASN A 65 -0.87 14.50 -1.61
N ASN A 66 -1.81 13.96 -2.37
CA ASN A 66 -2.45 12.71 -2.01
C ASN A 66 -1.94 11.55 -2.85
N ILE A 67 -1.79 10.41 -2.22
CA ILE A 67 -1.41 9.19 -2.91
C ILE A 67 -2.55 8.21 -2.69
N LYS A 68 -3.23 7.84 -3.76
CA LYS A 68 -4.33 6.90 -3.66
C LYS A 68 -3.85 5.52 -4.07
N ILE A 69 -4.03 4.57 -3.19
CA ILE A 69 -3.62 3.19 -3.40
C ILE A 69 -4.87 2.37 -3.62
N THR A 70 -4.93 1.64 -4.73
CA THR A 70 -6.06 0.78 -5.03
C THR A 70 -5.56 -0.63 -5.26
N CYS A 71 -6.13 -1.57 -4.53
CA CYS A 71 -5.82 -2.98 -4.71
C CYS A 71 -7.13 -3.70 -4.94
N THR A 72 -7.36 -4.13 -6.17
CA THR A 72 -8.65 -4.72 -6.52
C THR A 72 -8.74 -6.15 -6.04
N ARG A 73 -9.97 -6.63 -5.93
CA ARG A 73 -10.18 -8.02 -5.52
C ARG A 73 -9.54 -8.99 -6.51
N ASP A 74 -9.42 -8.57 -7.80
CA ASP A 74 -8.78 -9.45 -8.76
C ASP A 74 -7.31 -9.63 -8.46
N ARG A 75 -6.65 -8.57 -7.97
CA ARG A 75 -5.26 -8.68 -7.56
C ARG A 75 -5.09 -9.60 -6.38
N LEU A 76 -6.11 -9.68 -5.53
CA LEU A 76 -6.06 -10.47 -4.31
C LEU A 76 -6.67 -11.85 -4.49
N ALA A 77 -7.17 -12.15 -5.69
CA ALA A 77 -7.80 -13.42 -5.94
C ALA A 77 -6.81 -14.56 -5.75
N ASN A 78 -7.31 -15.66 -5.24
CA ASN A 78 -6.50 -16.85 -5.04
C ASN A 78 -5.39 -16.69 -4.02
N THR A 79 -5.46 -15.63 -3.20
CA THR A 79 -4.51 -15.47 -2.11
C THR A 79 -5.22 -15.78 -0.80
N ARG A 80 -4.45 -16.23 0.18
CA ARG A 80 -5.02 -16.61 1.46
C ARG A 80 -4.39 -15.91 2.63
N TRP A 81 -3.45 -15.00 2.39
CA TRP A 81 -2.77 -14.36 3.49
C TRP A 81 -3.76 -13.54 4.33
N LYS A 82 -3.56 -13.55 5.63
CA LYS A 82 -4.36 -12.75 6.54
C LYS A 82 -3.63 -11.50 6.96
N THR A 83 -2.32 -11.55 6.99
CA THR A 83 -1.50 -10.40 7.33
C THR A 83 -0.38 -10.30 6.32
N ALA A 84 0.03 -9.08 6.06
CA ALA A 84 1.13 -8.79 5.16
C ALA A 84 1.82 -7.52 5.63
N SER A 85 3.06 -7.35 5.20
CA SER A 85 3.76 -6.09 5.41
C SER A 85 3.75 -5.32 4.12
N TRP A 86 3.67 -4.01 4.19
CA TRP A 86 3.70 -3.19 2.98
C TRP A 86 4.67 -2.04 3.16
N ALA A 87 5.18 -1.57 2.04
CA ALA A 87 6.07 -0.41 2.03
C ALA A 87 5.87 0.35 0.74
N LEU A 88 5.86 1.67 0.84
CA LEU A 88 5.72 2.56 -0.30
C LEU A 88 7.03 3.27 -0.51
N LYS A 89 7.60 3.11 -1.70
CA LYS A 89 8.87 3.72 -2.05
C LYS A 89 8.67 4.74 -3.16
N ILE A 90 9.48 5.79 -3.11
CA ILE A 90 9.47 6.83 -4.13
C ILE A 90 10.86 6.90 -4.72
N THR A 91 10.94 7.02 -6.06
CA THR A 91 12.20 7.24 -6.74
C THR A 91 12.08 8.56 -7.46
N ASN A 92 12.90 9.54 -7.07
CA ASN A 92 12.76 10.87 -7.64
C ASN A 92 13.44 10.95 -9.00
N THR A 93 13.36 12.11 -9.63
CA THR A 93 13.86 12.29 -10.99
C THR A 93 15.38 12.22 -11.05
N SER A 94 16.06 12.30 -9.92
CA SER A 94 17.50 12.13 -9.87
C SER A 94 17.88 10.69 -9.58
N ASN A 95 16.91 9.78 -9.65
CA ASN A 95 17.13 8.36 -9.44
C ASN A 95 17.51 8.03 -7.98
N TRP A 96 17.07 8.86 -7.04
CA TRP A 96 17.26 8.59 -5.62
C TRP A 96 15.99 7.93 -5.09
N ARG A 97 16.15 6.81 -4.41
CA ARG A 97 15.02 6.03 -3.91
C ARG A 97 14.94 6.12 -2.40
N ASP A 98 13.74 6.29 -1.89
CA ASP A 98 13.52 6.39 -0.46
C ASP A 98 12.21 5.69 -0.11
N THR A 99 12.06 5.31 1.15
CA THR A 99 10.83 4.74 1.64
C THR A 99 10.01 5.83 2.31
N LEU A 100 8.77 6.03 1.83
CA LEU A 100 7.92 7.05 2.41
C LEU A 100 7.22 6.55 3.67
N CYS A 101 6.69 5.34 3.63
CA CYS A 101 5.96 4.79 4.77
C CYS A 101 5.73 3.31 4.55
N GLY A 102 5.17 2.67 5.54
CA GLY A 102 4.83 1.27 5.44
C GLY A 102 4.07 0.83 6.66
N GLY A 103 3.81 -0.44 6.77
CA GLY A 103 3.07 -0.97 7.90
C GLY A 103 2.59 -2.37 7.64
N LYS A 104 1.44 -2.69 8.20
CA LYS A 104 0.84 -4.00 8.06
C LYS A 104 -0.54 -3.88 7.48
N ILE A 105 -0.97 -4.93 6.79
CA ILE A 105 -2.34 -5.04 6.29
C ILE A 105 -2.90 -6.32 6.87
N THR A 106 -4.08 -6.21 7.48
CA THR A 106 -4.77 -7.37 8.03
C THR A 106 -6.08 -7.51 7.27
N ARG A 107 -6.39 -8.72 6.84
CA ARG A 107 -7.62 -8.98 6.11
C ARG A 107 -8.60 -9.73 7.01
N TYR A 108 -9.85 -9.29 6.96
CA TYR A 108 -10.92 -9.87 7.78
C TYR A 108 -12.02 -10.41 6.89
N SER A 109 -12.71 -11.40 7.40
CA SER A 109 -13.92 -11.89 6.78
C SER A 109 -15.09 -11.32 7.56
N TYR A 110 -15.98 -10.63 6.85
CA TYR A 110 -17.12 -10.01 7.52
C TYR A 110 -18.43 -10.68 7.18
N TYR A 111 -18.36 -11.92 6.81
CA TYR A 111 -19.60 -12.63 6.48
C TYR A 111 -19.86 -13.61 7.58
N PRO A 112 -20.57 -13.20 8.61
CA PRO A 112 -20.78 -14.08 9.77
C PRO A 112 -21.34 -15.43 9.37
N ALA A 113 -22.25 -15.44 8.43
CA ALA A 113 -22.81 -16.71 8.00
C ALA A 113 -21.80 -17.59 7.33
N GLU A 114 -20.88 -16.98 6.59
CA GLU A 114 -19.90 -17.75 5.97
C GLU A 114 -18.88 -18.20 6.93
N ARG A 115 -18.59 -17.33 7.89
CA ARG A 115 -17.61 -17.68 8.80
C ARG A 115 -17.99 -18.83 9.62
N VAL A 116 -19.22 -18.99 9.79
CA VAL A 116 -19.71 -20.05 10.56
C VAL A 116 -19.29 -21.35 10.05
N GLU A 117 -19.10 -21.41 8.81
CA GLU A 117 -18.71 -22.55 8.29
C GLU A 117 -17.36 -22.79 8.44
N GLU A 118 -16.72 -22.00 8.87
CA GLU A 118 -15.44 -22.26 8.98
C GLU A 118 -15.12 -23.01 9.97
#